data_ed534b8b98991d718c84e6b2849e8e53
#
_entry.id   ed534b8b98991d718c84e6b2849e8e53
#
_cell.length_a   1.000
_cell.length_b   1.000
_cell.length_c   1.000
_cell.angle_alpha   90.00
_cell.angle_beta   90.00
_cell.angle_gamma   90.00
#
_symmetry.space_group_name_H-M   'P 1'
#
loop_
_entity.id
_entity.type
_entity.pdbx_description
1 polymer ?
#
loop_
_entity_poly.entity_id
_entity_poly.type
_entity_poly.pdbx_seq_one_letter_code
_entity_poly.pdbx_strand_id
1 'polypeptide(L)'
;QFPIHKASPKAGGDYPFQFVSCHARWSIHSTWRDTPMMLRLQRGEPQVWINQIDATKIGVKDFEYAEIYNNYGSIRMRIKVSTMVRPGVAYYYHAWEPHQFPNHESYKWLIPGIVNPILMAGGYGQINHAMNRYQPGSAVQDTRVGIKPWHGQETKTYPVEKNPDATNI
;
A
#
# COMPACT_ATOMS: atom_id res chain seq x y z
N GLN A 1 -9.25 -16.81 29.45
CA GLN A 1 -9.21 -17.35 28.07
C GLN A 1 -7.75 -17.28 27.59
N PHE A 2 -7.20 -18.42 27.15
CA PHE A 2 -5.87 -18.43 26.55
C PHE A 2 -5.94 -17.89 25.10
N PRO A 3 -4.89 -17.16 24.63
CA PRO A 3 -4.80 -16.76 23.24
C PRO A 3 -4.79 -17.99 22.32
N ILE A 4 -5.66 -18.01 21.33
CA ILE A 4 -5.69 -19.04 20.29
C ILE A 4 -5.42 -18.40 18.94
N HIS A 5 -4.70 -19.14 18.09
CA HIS A 5 -4.47 -18.69 16.71
C HIS A 5 -5.79 -18.71 15.93
N LYS A 6 -6.05 -17.63 15.20
CA LYS A 6 -7.11 -17.54 14.20
C LYS A 6 -6.50 -17.22 12.85
N ALA A 7 -7.04 -17.82 11.81
CA ALA A 7 -6.63 -17.48 10.45
C ALA A 7 -6.96 -16.01 10.13
N SER A 8 -6.12 -15.38 9.32
CA SER A 8 -6.36 -14.03 8.82
C SER A 8 -7.71 -13.97 8.09
N PRO A 9 -8.55 -12.96 8.32
CA PRO A 9 -9.88 -12.82 7.74
C PRO A 9 -9.90 -12.57 6.23
N LYS A 10 -8.75 -12.51 5.54
CA LYS A 10 -8.64 -12.27 4.08
C LYS A 10 -9.47 -11.05 3.63
N ALA A 11 -9.28 -9.93 4.31
CA ALA A 11 -9.99 -8.70 4.02
C ALA A 11 -9.74 -8.23 2.58
N GLY A 12 -10.82 -7.95 1.84
CA GLY A 12 -10.74 -7.58 0.43
C GLY A 12 -10.98 -8.72 -0.56
N GLY A 13 -11.05 -9.97 -0.08
CA GLY A 13 -11.29 -11.16 -0.89
C GLY A 13 -10.17 -12.20 -0.83
N ASP A 14 -10.37 -13.32 -1.51
CA ASP A 14 -9.40 -14.42 -1.55
C ASP A 14 -8.33 -14.19 -2.63
N TYR A 15 -7.44 -13.24 -2.36
CA TYR A 15 -6.33 -12.89 -3.24
C TYR A 15 -5.00 -13.42 -2.70
N PRO A 16 -4.01 -13.66 -3.59
CA PRO A 16 -2.77 -14.37 -3.23
C PRO A 16 -1.83 -13.57 -2.33
N PHE A 17 -1.88 -12.23 -2.37
CA PHE A 17 -0.93 -11.40 -1.63
C PHE A 17 -1.54 -10.82 -0.37
N GLN A 18 -0.82 -10.93 0.74
CA GLN A 18 -1.10 -10.15 1.93
C GLN A 18 -0.51 -8.74 1.74
N PHE A 19 -1.36 -7.71 1.82
CA PHE A 19 -0.97 -6.31 1.61
C PHE A 19 -0.59 -5.68 2.94
N VAL A 20 0.71 -5.56 3.19
CA VAL A 20 1.26 -5.18 4.50
C VAL A 20 1.84 -3.78 4.45
N SER A 21 1.33 -2.91 5.33
CA SER A 21 1.84 -1.55 5.47
C SER A 21 2.91 -1.43 6.54
N CYS A 22 3.93 -0.63 6.28
CA CYS A 22 5.00 -0.36 7.23
C CYS A 22 5.40 1.10 7.24
N HIS A 23 6.12 1.49 8.28
CA HIS A 23 6.72 2.82 8.39
C HIS A 23 7.90 2.98 7.44
N ALA A 24 7.99 4.13 6.79
CA ALA A 24 9.19 4.47 6.03
C ALA A 24 10.33 4.86 6.97
N ARG A 25 11.55 4.53 6.57
CA ARG A 25 12.74 4.85 7.35
C ARG A 25 13.00 6.36 7.46
N TRP A 26 12.62 7.13 6.42
CA TRP A 26 13.01 8.52 6.22
C TRP A 26 11.88 9.52 6.41
N SER A 27 10.73 9.07 6.91
CA SER A 27 9.58 9.94 7.20
C SER A 27 8.77 9.42 8.37
N ILE A 28 8.10 10.33 9.06
CA ILE A 28 7.10 10.01 10.09
C ILE A 28 5.73 10.20 9.43
N HIS A 29 5.07 9.09 9.08
CA HIS A 29 3.85 9.11 8.28
C HIS A 29 4.04 9.95 7.00
N SER A 30 3.19 10.94 6.72
CA SER A 30 3.30 11.84 5.57
C SER A 30 4.29 12.99 5.77
N THR A 31 4.83 13.17 6.97
CA THR A 31 5.76 14.26 7.27
C THR A 31 6.99 14.18 6.37
N TRP A 32 7.35 15.30 5.76
CA TRP A 32 8.48 15.49 4.82
C TRP A 32 8.40 14.74 3.48
N ARG A 33 7.27 14.13 3.15
CA ARG A 33 7.10 13.47 1.84
C ARG A 33 6.83 14.42 0.67
N ASP A 34 6.68 15.67 0.95
CA ASP A 34 6.63 16.79 -0.01
C ASP A 34 7.99 17.48 -0.20
N THR A 35 8.97 17.16 0.63
CA THR A 35 10.31 17.74 0.58
C THR A 35 11.17 17.00 -0.46
N PRO A 36 11.68 17.66 -1.52
CA PRO A 36 12.41 17.00 -2.62
C PRO A 36 13.60 16.15 -2.17
N MET A 37 14.37 16.61 -1.19
CA MET A 37 15.49 15.86 -0.63
C MET A 37 15.03 14.54 0.00
N MET A 38 13.96 14.58 0.79
CA MET A 38 13.42 13.38 1.45
C MET A 38 12.76 12.42 0.45
N LEU A 39 12.12 12.95 -0.59
CA LEU A 39 11.57 12.14 -1.68
C LEU A 39 12.66 11.38 -2.44
N ARG A 40 13.83 12.00 -2.66
CA ARG A 40 14.98 11.31 -3.27
C ARG A 40 15.42 10.09 -2.45
N LEU A 41 15.46 10.21 -1.12
CA LEU A 41 15.78 9.11 -0.21
C LEU A 41 14.73 7.98 -0.23
N GLN A 42 13.48 8.31 -0.55
CA GLN A 42 12.35 7.39 -0.63
C GLN A 42 12.01 6.96 -2.06
N ARG A 43 12.88 7.26 -3.02
CA ARG A 43 12.71 6.97 -4.46
C ARG A 43 11.57 7.75 -5.14
N GLY A 44 11.10 8.83 -4.52
CA GLY A 44 10.23 9.83 -5.12
C GLY A 44 8.74 9.49 -5.23
N GLU A 45 8.35 8.22 -5.06
CA GLU A 45 6.98 7.77 -5.34
C GLU A 45 6.57 6.54 -4.51
N PRO A 46 5.25 6.28 -4.41
CA PRO A 46 4.75 5.05 -3.79
C PRO A 46 5.22 3.80 -4.53
N GLN A 47 5.74 2.84 -3.78
CA GLN A 47 6.18 1.56 -4.32
C GLN A 47 5.58 0.41 -3.52
N VAL A 48 5.27 -0.68 -4.21
CA VAL A 48 4.95 -1.97 -3.59
C VAL A 48 6.11 -2.94 -3.81
N TRP A 49 6.58 -3.53 -2.73
CA TRP A 49 7.69 -4.46 -2.73
C TRP A 49 7.17 -5.88 -2.75
N ILE A 50 7.65 -6.69 -3.67
CA ILE A 50 7.28 -8.10 -3.81
C ILE A 50 8.52 -8.97 -3.97
N ASN A 51 8.37 -10.27 -3.69
CA ASN A 51 9.44 -11.22 -3.89
C ASN A 51 9.69 -11.46 -5.39
N GLN A 52 10.94 -11.76 -5.75
CA GLN A 52 11.34 -12.07 -7.11
C GLN A 52 10.58 -13.27 -7.70
N ILE A 53 10.27 -14.28 -6.89
CA ILE A 53 9.50 -15.45 -7.31
C ILE A 53 8.10 -15.02 -7.75
N ASP A 54 7.47 -14.14 -6.99
CA ASP A 54 6.14 -13.62 -7.27
C ASP A 54 6.16 -12.70 -8.49
N ALA A 55 7.15 -11.80 -8.58
CA ALA A 55 7.32 -10.93 -9.75
C ALA A 55 7.43 -11.73 -11.06
N THR A 56 8.20 -12.82 -11.04
CA THR A 56 8.34 -13.71 -12.20
C THR A 56 7.01 -14.39 -12.55
N LYS A 57 6.26 -14.88 -11.56
CA LYS A 57 4.96 -15.52 -11.77
C LYS A 57 3.92 -14.57 -12.35
N ILE A 58 3.94 -13.31 -11.92
CA ILE A 58 3.00 -12.27 -12.38
C ILE A 58 3.41 -11.73 -13.76
N GLY A 59 4.70 -11.80 -14.09
CA GLY A 59 5.26 -11.23 -15.33
C GLY A 59 5.55 -9.74 -15.22
N VAL A 60 5.89 -9.23 -14.02
CA VAL A 60 6.28 -7.83 -13.78
C VAL A 60 7.77 -7.73 -13.47
N LYS A 61 8.39 -6.63 -13.91
CA LYS A 61 9.81 -6.34 -13.65
C LYS A 61 9.97 -5.26 -12.59
N ASP A 62 11.19 -5.15 -12.07
CA ASP A 62 11.54 -4.07 -11.14
C ASP A 62 11.29 -2.72 -11.81
N PHE A 63 10.71 -1.77 -11.07
CA PHE A 63 10.31 -0.43 -11.50
C PHE A 63 9.20 -0.34 -12.57
N GLU A 64 8.59 -1.43 -13.00
CA GLU A 64 7.37 -1.36 -13.81
C GLU A 64 6.16 -1.00 -12.94
N TYR A 65 5.15 -0.36 -13.54
CA TYR A 65 3.88 -0.17 -12.87
C TYR A 65 3.05 -1.44 -12.92
N ALA A 66 2.36 -1.69 -11.82
CA ALA A 66 1.36 -2.74 -11.75
C ALA A 66 0.05 -2.20 -11.16
N GLU A 67 -1.04 -2.81 -11.54
CA GLU A 67 -2.32 -2.64 -10.89
C GLU A 67 -2.42 -3.58 -9.70
N ILE A 68 -2.60 -3.00 -8.51
CA ILE A 68 -2.88 -3.70 -7.27
C ILE A 68 -4.37 -3.56 -7.01
N TYR A 69 -5.08 -4.66 -6.81
CA TYR A 69 -6.54 -4.65 -6.75
C TYR A 69 -7.10 -5.66 -5.76
N ASN A 70 -8.33 -5.41 -5.32
CA ASN A 70 -9.15 -6.34 -4.57
C ASN A 70 -10.64 -6.02 -4.78
N ASN A 71 -11.54 -6.60 -3.97
CA ASN A 71 -12.98 -6.38 -4.08
C ASN A 71 -13.43 -4.94 -3.77
N TYR A 72 -12.57 -4.13 -3.16
CA TYR A 72 -12.90 -2.74 -2.80
C TYR A 72 -12.45 -1.74 -3.86
N GLY A 73 -11.42 -2.05 -4.64
CA GLY A 73 -10.91 -1.14 -5.66
C GLY A 73 -9.60 -1.58 -6.29
N SER A 74 -9.00 -0.66 -7.02
CA SER A 74 -7.68 -0.84 -7.62
C SER A 74 -6.86 0.45 -7.56
N ILE A 75 -5.54 0.29 -7.51
CA ILE A 75 -4.57 1.37 -7.55
C ILE A 75 -3.37 0.98 -8.39
N ARG A 76 -2.59 1.95 -8.84
CA ARG A 76 -1.35 1.75 -9.59
C ARG A 76 -0.17 2.16 -8.73
N MET A 77 0.76 1.24 -8.60
CA MET A 77 2.02 1.49 -7.89
C MET A 77 3.18 0.91 -8.68
N ARG A 78 4.34 1.52 -8.49
CA ARG A 78 5.56 0.97 -9.04
C ARG A 78 5.98 -0.26 -8.25
N ILE A 79 6.39 -1.31 -8.97
CA ILE A 79 6.91 -2.53 -8.36
C ILE A 79 8.35 -2.32 -7.91
N LYS A 80 8.67 -2.80 -6.72
CA LYS A 80 10.04 -3.02 -6.27
C LYS A 80 10.26 -4.51 -6.01
N VAL A 81 11.09 -5.12 -6.82
CA VAL A 81 11.45 -6.53 -6.63
C VAL A 81 12.54 -6.65 -5.57
N SER A 82 12.33 -7.50 -4.57
CA SER A 82 13.28 -7.66 -3.47
C SER A 82 13.22 -9.05 -2.84
N THR A 83 14.37 -9.63 -2.55
CA THR A 83 14.49 -10.88 -1.78
C THR A 83 14.19 -10.71 -0.28
N MET A 84 14.13 -9.46 0.21
CA MET A 84 13.77 -9.16 1.60
C MET A 84 12.29 -9.42 1.91
N VAL A 85 11.44 -9.48 0.90
CA VAL A 85 10.01 -9.72 1.05
C VAL A 85 9.73 -11.21 0.88
N ARG A 86 8.93 -11.79 1.77
CA ARG A 86 8.49 -13.20 1.63
C ARG A 86 7.58 -13.36 0.42
N PRO A 87 7.64 -14.50 -0.29
CA PRO A 87 6.64 -14.84 -1.29
C PRO A 87 5.21 -14.76 -0.69
N GLY A 88 4.27 -14.25 -1.48
CA GLY A 88 2.89 -14.04 -1.07
C GLY A 88 2.64 -12.79 -0.22
N VAL A 89 3.63 -11.91 -0.08
CA VAL A 89 3.51 -10.62 0.62
C VAL A 89 3.72 -9.47 -0.37
N ALA A 90 2.84 -8.51 -0.34
CA ALA A 90 2.97 -7.22 -1.01
C ALA A 90 3.17 -6.13 0.07
N TYR A 91 4.41 -5.68 0.20
CA TYR A 91 4.84 -4.77 1.25
C TYR A 91 4.90 -3.33 0.72
N TYR A 92 4.38 -2.35 1.47
CA TYR A 92 4.46 -0.95 1.07
C TYR A 92 4.67 -0.03 2.28
N TYR A 93 5.28 1.11 2.04
CA TYR A 93 5.32 2.18 3.03
C TYR A 93 4.01 2.96 2.99
N HIS A 94 3.36 3.10 4.15
CA HIS A 94 2.11 3.84 4.24
C HIS A 94 2.32 5.36 4.22
N ALA A 95 1.20 6.10 4.27
CA ALA A 95 1.15 7.54 4.39
C ALA A 95 1.69 8.33 3.18
N TRP A 96 1.60 7.75 2.00
CA TRP A 96 1.64 8.49 0.75
C TRP A 96 0.30 9.17 0.51
N GLU A 97 0.35 10.41 0.05
CA GLU A 97 -0.85 11.19 -0.25
C GLU A 97 -1.36 10.91 -1.67
N PRO A 98 -2.66 11.10 -1.94
CA PRO A 98 -3.24 10.79 -3.26
C PRO A 98 -2.52 11.45 -4.43
N HIS A 99 -2.08 12.69 -4.29
CA HIS A 99 -1.37 13.42 -5.35
C HIS A 99 -0.02 12.80 -5.74
N GLN A 100 0.50 11.87 -4.94
CA GLN A 100 1.76 11.16 -5.19
C GLN A 100 1.54 9.84 -5.94
N PHE A 101 0.29 9.43 -6.11
CA PHE A 101 -0.08 8.25 -6.91
C PHE A 101 -0.47 8.67 -8.34
N PRO A 102 -0.28 7.79 -9.34
CA PRO A 102 -0.94 7.94 -10.62
C PRO A 102 -2.46 8.15 -10.43
N ASN A 103 -3.06 9.04 -11.21
CA ASN A 103 -4.51 9.31 -11.19
C ASN A 103 -5.10 9.74 -9.83
N HIS A 104 -4.31 10.31 -8.92
CA HIS A 104 -4.73 10.68 -7.56
C HIS A 104 -5.34 9.52 -6.76
N GLU A 105 -4.84 8.33 -6.98
CA GLU A 105 -5.28 7.11 -6.28
C GLU A 105 -4.80 7.10 -4.83
N SER A 106 -5.35 6.16 -4.05
CA SER A 106 -4.90 5.98 -2.68
C SER A 106 -4.92 4.51 -2.29
N TYR A 107 -3.85 4.03 -1.66
CA TYR A 107 -3.81 2.68 -1.09
C TYR A 107 -4.95 2.41 -0.11
N LYS A 108 -5.55 3.45 0.46
CA LYS A 108 -6.72 3.36 1.34
C LYS A 108 -7.95 2.79 0.64
N TRP A 109 -8.03 2.87 -0.69
CA TRP A 109 -9.12 2.27 -1.46
C TRP A 109 -9.14 0.73 -1.41
N LEU A 110 -8.00 0.12 -1.08
CA LEU A 110 -7.87 -1.34 -0.95
C LEU A 110 -8.14 -1.83 0.46
N ILE A 111 -8.21 -0.92 1.43
CA ILE A 111 -8.35 -1.26 2.84
C ILE A 111 -9.82 -1.23 3.23
N PRO A 112 -10.35 -2.31 3.83
CA PRO A 112 -11.74 -2.32 4.26
C PRO A 112 -12.01 -1.33 5.39
N GLY A 113 -13.07 -0.57 5.27
CA GLY A 113 -13.61 0.29 6.33
C GLY A 113 -14.51 -0.50 7.29
N ILE A 114 -13.95 -1.53 7.94
CA ILE A 114 -14.75 -2.38 8.83
C ILE A 114 -15.03 -1.67 10.15
N VAL A 115 -16.29 -1.55 10.46
CA VAL A 115 -16.76 -0.97 11.72
C VAL A 115 -16.64 -1.99 12.84
N ASN A 116 -15.97 -1.60 13.93
CA ASN A 116 -15.97 -2.39 15.16
C ASN A 116 -17.28 -2.13 15.93
N PRO A 117 -18.13 -3.13 16.15
CA PRO A 117 -19.40 -2.94 16.84
C PRO A 117 -19.27 -2.36 18.24
N ILE A 118 -18.19 -2.66 18.96
CA ILE A 118 -17.93 -2.12 20.30
C ILE A 118 -17.71 -0.60 20.26
N LEU A 119 -17.04 -0.10 19.25
CA LEU A 119 -16.84 1.35 19.06
C LEU A 119 -18.15 2.06 18.69
N MET A 120 -19.05 1.37 18.00
CA MET A 120 -20.38 1.92 17.66
C MET A 120 -21.29 2.00 18.88
N ALA A 121 -21.21 1.04 19.79
CA ALA A 121 -22.06 0.98 20.98
C ALA A 121 -21.88 2.19 21.92
N GLY A 122 -20.70 2.82 21.93
CA GLY A 122 -20.40 4.00 22.74
C GLY A 122 -20.83 5.34 22.12
N GLY A 123 -21.45 5.36 20.95
CA GLY A 123 -21.87 6.57 20.23
C GLY A 123 -20.75 7.35 19.57
N TYR A 124 -19.50 6.98 19.78
CA TYR A 124 -18.33 7.64 19.19
C TYR A 124 -17.80 6.97 17.91
N GLY A 125 -18.37 5.84 17.53
CA GLY A 125 -17.92 5.05 16.36
C GLY A 125 -17.98 5.82 15.05
N GLN A 126 -18.93 6.73 14.91
CA GLN A 126 -19.14 7.54 13.70
C GLN A 126 -18.02 8.57 13.48
N ILE A 127 -17.37 9.00 14.55
CA ILE A 127 -16.29 10.00 14.51
C ILE A 127 -14.92 9.41 14.81
N ASN A 128 -14.85 8.12 15.10
CA ASN A 128 -13.61 7.44 15.43
C ASN A 128 -12.92 6.94 14.15
N HIS A 129 -11.75 7.50 13.84
CA HIS A 129 -10.93 7.10 12.69
C HIS A 129 -10.32 5.70 12.80
N ALA A 130 -10.53 5.00 13.89
CA ALA A 130 -10.04 3.63 14.10
C ALA A 130 -11.05 2.55 13.65
N MET A 131 -11.99 2.89 12.80
CA MET A 131 -13.03 1.97 12.31
C MET A 131 -12.49 0.80 11.47
N ASN A 132 -11.26 0.88 11.00
CA ASN A 132 -10.60 -0.17 10.23
C ASN A 132 -9.88 -1.21 11.12
N ARG A 133 -10.23 -1.31 12.39
CA ARG A 133 -9.63 -2.29 13.31
C ARG A 133 -10.52 -3.48 13.49
N TYR A 134 -9.98 -4.67 13.22
CA TYR A 134 -10.52 -5.92 13.71
C TYR A 134 -10.11 -6.13 15.16
N GLN A 135 -10.92 -6.88 15.86
CA GLN A 135 -10.50 -7.40 17.15
C GLN A 135 -10.02 -8.85 16.97
N PRO A 136 -8.77 -9.16 17.37
CA PRO A 136 -7.81 -8.32 18.11
C PRO A 136 -6.79 -7.54 17.26
N GLY A 137 -6.96 -7.34 15.98
CA GLY A 137 -5.95 -6.76 15.11
C GLY A 137 -6.42 -5.58 14.26
N SER A 138 -5.56 -5.15 13.35
CA SER A 138 -5.82 -4.11 12.36
C SER A 138 -6.13 -4.72 11.00
N ALA A 139 -7.27 -4.37 10.41
CA ALA A 139 -7.68 -4.82 9.08
C ALA A 139 -6.68 -4.45 7.97
N VAL A 140 -5.87 -3.43 8.20
CA VAL A 140 -4.81 -3.01 7.26
C VAL A 140 -3.83 -4.14 6.97
N GLN A 141 -3.46 -4.92 7.98
CA GLN A 141 -2.50 -6.01 7.84
C GLN A 141 -3.14 -7.32 7.34
N ASP A 142 -4.46 -7.41 7.39
CA ASP A 142 -5.24 -8.56 6.91
C ASP A 142 -5.75 -8.38 5.48
N THR A 143 -5.47 -7.23 4.87
CA THR A 143 -5.88 -6.92 3.49
C THR A 143 -5.23 -7.87 2.51
N ARG A 144 -6.03 -8.39 1.58
CA ARG A 144 -5.58 -9.23 0.47
C ARG A 144 -5.72 -8.50 -0.84
N VAL A 145 -4.76 -8.73 -1.73
CA VAL A 145 -4.73 -8.10 -3.05
C VAL A 145 -4.26 -9.07 -4.13
N GLY A 146 -4.74 -8.83 -5.35
CA GLY A 146 -4.14 -9.32 -6.58
C GLY A 146 -3.18 -8.26 -7.15
N ILE A 147 -2.21 -8.72 -7.93
CA ILE A 147 -1.28 -7.85 -8.65
C ILE A 147 -1.21 -8.33 -10.09
N LYS A 148 -1.33 -7.41 -11.04
CA LYS A 148 -1.16 -7.70 -12.46
C LYS A 148 -0.38 -6.59 -13.17
N PRO A 149 0.31 -6.86 -14.29
CA PRO A 149 0.98 -5.83 -15.09
C PRO A 149 0.02 -4.72 -15.47
N TRP A 150 0.50 -3.48 -15.51
CA TRP A 150 -0.27 -2.34 -15.98
C TRP A 150 0.48 -1.66 -17.12
N HIS A 151 -0.16 -1.55 -18.28
CA HIS A 151 0.42 -1.00 -19.51
C HIS A 151 -0.23 0.32 -19.94
N GLY A 152 -0.99 0.96 -19.04
CA GLY A 152 -1.61 2.24 -19.33
C GLY A 152 -0.61 3.40 -19.31
N GLN A 153 -1.04 4.57 -19.78
CA GLN A 153 -0.25 5.79 -19.68
C GLN A 153 -0.31 6.36 -18.26
N GLU A 154 0.84 6.74 -17.71
CA GLU A 154 0.90 7.56 -16.51
C GLU A 154 0.30 8.93 -16.78
N THR A 155 -0.83 9.24 -16.17
CA THR A 155 -1.21 10.63 -15.96
C THR A 155 -0.51 11.10 -14.69
N LYS A 156 0.67 11.68 -14.85
CA LYS A 156 1.35 12.36 -13.73
C LYS A 156 0.56 13.62 -13.41
N THR A 157 -0.14 13.57 -12.33
CA THR A 157 -0.99 14.66 -11.88
C THR A 157 -0.26 15.66 -10.99
N TYR A 158 0.92 15.31 -10.56
CA TYR A 158 1.83 16.24 -9.90
C TYR A 158 3.07 16.40 -10.77
N PRO A 159 3.39 17.63 -11.23
CA PRO A 159 4.71 17.89 -11.75
C PRO A 159 5.67 17.77 -10.55
N VAL A 160 6.16 16.59 -10.28
CA VAL A 160 7.49 16.51 -9.72
C VAL A 160 8.32 17.12 -10.83
N GLU A 161 8.64 18.39 -10.70
CA GLU A 161 9.62 19.03 -11.57
C GLU A 161 10.77 18.04 -11.62
N LYS A 162 11.02 17.50 -12.79
CA LYS A 162 12.21 16.69 -13.00
C LYS A 162 13.32 17.65 -12.64
N ASN A 163 13.82 17.54 -11.41
CA ASN A 163 15.00 18.26 -11.05
C ASN A 163 16.05 17.84 -12.09
N PRO A 164 16.50 18.72 -12.97
CA PRO A 164 17.48 18.37 -14.00
C PRO A 164 18.74 17.76 -13.41
N ASP A 165 19.02 18.02 -12.12
CA ASP A 165 20.13 17.44 -11.39
C ASP A 165 19.88 16.02 -10.87
N ALA A 166 18.66 15.49 -10.94
CA ALA A 166 18.33 14.14 -10.46
C ALA A 166 18.70 13.03 -11.45
N THR A 167 19.13 13.39 -12.65
CA THR A 167 19.55 12.42 -13.69
C THR A 167 21.04 12.06 -13.62
N ASN A 168 21.80 12.67 -12.71
CA ASN A 168 23.25 12.50 -12.61
C ASN A 168 23.71 11.91 -11.27
N ILE A 169 22.91 11.03 -10.63
CA ILE A 169 23.37 10.23 -9.49
C ILE A 169 23.10 8.76 -9.77
#